data_76235b734ed82c23cd66e6efc66534fc
#
_entry.id   76235b734ed82c23cd66e6efc66534fc
#
_cell.length_a   1.000
_cell.length_b   1.000
_cell.length_c   1.000
_cell.angle_alpha   90.00
_cell.angle_beta   90.00
_cell.angle_gamma   90.00
#
_symmetry.space_group_name_H-M   'P 1'
#
loop_
_entity.id
_entity.type
_entity.pdbx_description
1 polymer ?
#
loop_
_entity_poly.entity_id
_entity_poly.type
_entity_poly.pdbx_seq_one_letter_code
_entity_poly.pdbx_strand_id
1 'polypeptide(L)'
;MGKFVISKTKNGEYTFNLKAGNGEVILSASETYSSLDSCKNGVESVRKNSNSHVEDQTKEGFEQLTHPKFELYTDKAGQTRFRLKARNGENIGRSEGYKAKASALNGIASIGKNAPEADVVVEEE
;
A
#
# COMPACT_ATOMS: atom_id res chain seq x y z
N MET A 1 1.87 16.05 -5.98
CA MET A 1 2.35 15.49 -4.71
C MET A 1 1.30 14.62 -4.08
N GLY A 2 1.72 13.48 -3.58
CA GLY A 2 0.80 12.57 -2.93
C GLY A 2 0.52 12.94 -1.49
N LYS A 3 -0.44 12.26 -0.90
CA LYS A 3 -0.73 12.43 0.54
C LYS A 3 -1.30 11.13 1.11
N PHE A 4 -0.99 10.91 2.39
CA PHE A 4 -1.64 9.88 3.18
C PHE A 4 -2.85 10.50 3.84
N VAL A 5 -4.01 9.87 3.72
CA VAL A 5 -5.23 10.35 4.34
C VAL A 5 -5.67 9.33 5.39
N ILE A 6 -5.67 9.75 6.65
CA ILE A 6 -6.13 8.91 7.76
C ILE A 6 -7.58 9.26 8.03
N SER A 7 -8.42 8.25 8.16
CA SER A 7 -9.83 8.44 8.47
C SER A 7 -10.27 7.48 9.56
N LYS A 8 -11.38 7.82 10.22
CA LYS A 8 -11.95 7.01 11.27
C LYS A 8 -13.01 6.09 10.69
N THR A 9 -12.99 4.83 11.09
CA THR A 9 -13.98 3.85 10.65
C THR A 9 -15.27 3.97 11.47
N LYS A 10 -16.31 3.27 11.03
CA LYS A 10 -17.61 3.31 11.73
C LYS A 10 -17.53 2.83 13.16
N ASN A 11 -16.65 1.89 13.45
CA ASN A 11 -16.50 1.34 14.80
C ASN A 11 -15.42 2.04 15.63
N GLY A 12 -14.99 3.22 15.19
CA GLY A 12 -14.08 4.05 15.97
C GLY A 12 -12.60 3.72 15.81
N GLU A 13 -12.28 2.88 14.87
CA GLU A 13 -10.87 2.57 14.55
C GLU A 13 -10.36 3.51 13.46
N TYR A 14 -9.10 3.39 13.11
CA TYR A 14 -8.46 4.26 12.10
C TYR A 14 -7.92 3.44 10.95
N THR A 15 -7.93 4.03 9.77
CA THR A 15 -7.34 3.44 8.58
C THR A 15 -6.71 4.55 7.74
N PHE A 16 -5.97 4.20 6.71
CA PHE A 16 -5.38 5.21 5.84
C PHE A 16 -5.38 4.77 4.38
N ASN A 17 -5.29 5.75 3.52
CA ASN A 17 -5.06 5.56 2.09
C ASN A 17 -3.91 6.45 1.67
N LEU A 18 -3.12 5.98 0.70
CA LEU A 18 -2.14 6.83 0.02
C LEU A 18 -2.74 7.25 -1.30
N LYS A 19 -2.84 8.56 -1.50
CA LYS A 19 -3.35 9.13 -2.76
C LYS A 19 -2.20 9.74 -3.55
N ALA A 20 -2.25 9.53 -4.86
CA ALA A 20 -1.31 10.19 -5.76
C ALA A 20 -1.70 11.65 -5.96
N GLY A 21 -0.87 12.41 -6.66
CA GLY A 21 -1.13 13.83 -6.91
C GLY A 21 -2.45 14.11 -7.63
N ASN A 22 -2.94 13.14 -8.41
CA ASN A 22 -4.23 13.28 -9.11
C ASN A 22 -5.44 12.89 -8.25
N GLY A 23 -5.22 12.55 -6.98
CA GLY A 23 -6.29 12.18 -6.06
C GLY A 23 -6.68 10.70 -6.08
N GLU A 24 -6.07 9.89 -6.93
CA GLU A 24 -6.37 8.46 -6.96
C GLU A 24 -5.75 7.72 -5.80
N VAL A 25 -6.50 6.78 -5.22
CA VAL A 25 -5.98 5.93 -4.15
C VAL A 25 -5.08 4.86 -4.78
N ILE A 26 -3.82 4.86 -4.40
CA ILE A 26 -2.85 3.90 -4.94
C ILE A 26 -2.45 2.82 -3.95
N LEU A 27 -2.77 3.02 -2.66
CA LEU A 27 -2.53 2.00 -1.63
C LEU A 27 -3.49 2.25 -0.49
N SER A 28 -4.02 1.17 0.08
CA SER A 28 -4.88 1.24 1.26
C SER A 28 -4.26 0.43 2.38
N ALA A 29 -4.55 0.81 3.62
CA ALA A 29 -4.11 0.02 4.77
C ALA A 29 -4.71 -1.38 4.68
N SER A 30 -3.93 -2.38 5.08
CA SER A 30 -4.40 -3.77 5.04
C SER A 30 -5.26 -4.12 6.24
N GLU A 31 -5.23 -3.30 7.29
CA GLU A 31 -6.01 -3.52 8.51
C GLU A 31 -6.38 -2.18 9.13
N THR A 32 -7.23 -2.22 10.15
CA THR A 32 -7.57 -1.03 10.91
C THR A 32 -6.71 -0.97 12.16
N TYR A 33 -6.60 0.24 12.71
CA TYR A 33 -5.77 0.51 13.89
C TYR A 33 -6.64 1.02 15.03
N SER A 34 -6.34 0.61 16.23
CA SER A 34 -7.15 0.98 17.41
C SER A 34 -6.89 2.40 17.88
N SER A 35 -5.77 3.01 17.48
CA SER A 35 -5.43 4.38 17.87
C SER A 35 -4.88 5.16 16.69
N LEU A 36 -4.98 6.48 16.81
CA LEU A 36 -4.41 7.36 15.80
C LEU A 36 -2.88 7.18 15.69
N ASP A 37 -2.21 7.03 16.84
CA ASP A 37 -0.77 6.84 16.86
C ASP A 37 -0.35 5.56 16.14
N SER A 38 -1.07 4.45 16.37
CA SER A 38 -0.79 3.20 15.67
C SER A 38 -0.97 3.35 14.17
N CYS A 39 -2.02 4.07 13.76
CA CYS A 39 -2.27 4.32 12.34
C CYS A 39 -1.15 5.14 11.72
N LYS A 40 -0.68 6.17 12.43
CA LYS A 40 0.46 6.97 11.95
C LYS A 40 1.73 6.14 11.82
N ASN A 41 1.94 5.18 12.73
CA ASN A 41 3.06 4.26 12.63
C ASN A 41 2.95 3.41 11.37
N GLY A 42 1.73 2.97 11.04
CA GLY A 42 1.48 2.23 9.80
C GLY A 42 1.81 3.07 8.56
N VAL A 43 1.42 4.34 8.57
CA VAL A 43 1.75 5.28 7.49
C VAL A 43 3.27 5.40 7.33
N GLU A 44 4.00 5.56 8.43
CA GLU A 44 5.46 5.70 8.36
C GLU A 44 6.12 4.41 7.88
N SER A 45 5.55 3.26 8.23
CA SER A 45 6.05 1.98 7.74
C SER A 45 5.91 1.90 6.21
N VAL A 46 4.77 2.34 5.66
CA VAL A 46 4.60 2.39 4.20
C VAL A 46 5.61 3.35 3.58
N ARG A 47 5.76 4.54 4.15
CA ARG A 47 6.71 5.54 3.65
C ARG A 47 8.13 4.96 3.60
N LYS A 48 8.53 4.33 4.69
CA LYS A 48 9.86 3.76 4.83
C LYS A 48 10.13 2.64 3.81
N ASN A 49 9.11 1.84 3.50
CA ASN A 49 9.26 0.66 2.65
C ASN A 49 8.77 0.87 1.22
N SER A 50 8.42 2.09 0.85
CA SER A 50 7.78 2.40 -0.43
C SER A 50 8.63 2.14 -1.67
N ASN A 51 9.93 2.00 -1.50
CA ASN A 51 10.84 1.72 -2.61
C ASN A 51 11.41 0.30 -2.55
N SER A 52 10.67 -0.63 -1.96
CA SER A 52 11.07 -2.02 -1.88
C SER A 52 11.00 -2.71 -3.25
N HIS A 53 11.78 -3.77 -3.39
CA HIS A 53 11.75 -4.56 -4.62
C HIS A 53 10.42 -5.30 -4.78
N VAL A 54 10.18 -5.80 -5.99
CA VAL A 54 8.91 -6.45 -6.34
C VAL A 54 9.13 -7.94 -6.52
N GLU A 55 8.40 -8.75 -5.75
CA GLU A 55 8.35 -10.19 -5.96
C GLU A 55 7.17 -10.48 -6.87
N ASP A 56 7.46 -10.93 -8.08
CA ASP A 56 6.43 -11.14 -9.09
C ASP A 56 5.87 -12.56 -9.00
N GLN A 57 4.80 -12.70 -8.24
CA GLN A 57 4.15 -13.99 -8.02
C GLN A 57 3.20 -14.37 -9.16
N THR A 58 3.10 -13.54 -10.20
CA THR A 58 2.29 -13.87 -11.38
C THR A 58 3.01 -14.85 -12.29
N LYS A 59 4.30 -15.03 -12.10
CA LYS A 59 5.12 -15.95 -12.89
C LYS A 59 5.19 -17.31 -12.21
N GLU A 60 5.13 -18.35 -13.01
CA GLU A 60 5.34 -19.70 -12.51
C GLU A 60 6.80 -19.86 -12.10
N GLY A 61 7.03 -20.44 -10.91
CA GLY A 61 8.37 -20.62 -10.41
C GLY A 61 9.07 -19.34 -9.99
N PHE A 62 8.30 -18.34 -9.57
CA PHE A 62 8.87 -17.05 -9.19
C PHE A 62 9.88 -17.20 -8.04
N GLU A 63 10.82 -16.27 -7.99
CA GLU A 63 11.83 -16.22 -6.94
C GLU A 63 11.28 -15.50 -5.71
N GLN A 64 11.43 -16.14 -4.54
CA GLN A 64 11.07 -15.47 -3.29
C GLN A 64 12.13 -14.46 -2.90
N LEU A 65 11.70 -13.24 -2.63
CA LEU A 65 12.61 -12.17 -2.24
C LEU A 65 12.51 -11.93 -0.74
N THR A 66 13.50 -11.21 -0.21
CA THR A 66 13.53 -10.89 1.22
C THR A 66 12.63 -9.71 1.53
N HIS A 67 12.12 -9.66 2.77
CA HIS A 67 11.36 -8.50 3.26
C HIS A 67 12.29 -7.32 3.55
N PRO A 68 11.84 -6.08 3.38
CA PRO A 68 10.52 -5.70 2.88
C PRO A 68 10.40 -5.89 1.37
N LYS A 69 9.18 -6.07 0.89
CA LYS A 69 8.95 -6.30 -0.54
C LYS A 69 7.50 -5.99 -0.91
N PHE A 70 7.30 -5.67 -2.18
CA PHE A 70 5.96 -5.72 -2.78
C PHE A 70 5.75 -7.13 -3.31
N GLU A 71 4.57 -7.69 -3.07
CA GLU A 71 4.19 -8.97 -3.67
C GLU A 71 3.13 -8.71 -4.72
N LEU A 72 3.45 -9.01 -5.98
CA LEU A 72 2.56 -8.83 -7.11
C LEU A 72 1.93 -10.18 -7.44
N TYR A 73 0.60 -10.24 -7.46
CA TYR A 73 -0.09 -11.52 -7.63
C TYR A 73 -1.39 -11.35 -8.43
N THR A 74 -1.91 -12.48 -8.91
CA THR A 74 -3.20 -12.50 -9.60
C THR A 74 -4.26 -13.00 -8.62
N ASP A 75 -5.39 -12.27 -8.51
CA ASP A 75 -6.45 -12.66 -7.59
C ASP A 75 -7.40 -13.67 -8.26
N LYS A 76 -8.41 -14.09 -7.51
CA LYS A 76 -9.37 -15.10 -7.99
C LYS A 76 -10.19 -14.63 -9.18
N ALA A 77 -10.37 -13.32 -9.32
CA ALA A 77 -11.11 -12.73 -10.44
C ALA A 77 -10.26 -12.51 -11.67
N GLY A 78 -8.97 -12.88 -11.61
CA GLY A 78 -8.04 -12.71 -12.72
C GLY A 78 -7.42 -11.33 -12.81
N GLN A 79 -7.63 -10.49 -11.82
CA GLN A 79 -7.02 -9.16 -11.79
C GLN A 79 -5.66 -9.22 -11.11
N THR A 80 -4.81 -8.27 -11.44
CA THR A 80 -3.48 -8.16 -10.82
C THR A 80 -3.57 -7.21 -9.64
N ARG A 81 -3.04 -7.66 -8.51
CA ARG A 81 -2.99 -6.88 -7.27
C ARG A 81 -1.60 -6.91 -6.71
N PHE A 82 -1.32 -6.00 -5.78
CA PHE A 82 -0.08 -6.06 -5.01
C PHE A 82 -0.37 -5.72 -3.56
N ARG A 83 0.56 -6.16 -2.71
CA ARG A 83 0.56 -5.79 -1.30
C ARG A 83 1.98 -5.48 -0.90
N LEU A 84 2.13 -4.62 0.09
CA LEU A 84 3.44 -4.24 0.60
C LEU A 84 3.66 -4.93 1.93
N LYS A 85 4.76 -5.67 2.02
CA LYS A 85 5.17 -6.36 3.24
C LYS A 85 6.29 -5.58 3.90
N ALA A 86 6.18 -5.34 5.19
CA ALA A 86 7.22 -4.68 5.96
C ALA A 86 8.37 -5.66 6.24
N ARG A 87 9.42 -5.13 6.85
CA ARG A 87 10.61 -5.90 7.17
C ARG A 87 10.32 -7.15 8.02
N ASN A 88 9.34 -7.07 8.91
CA ASN A 88 8.93 -8.20 9.76
C ASN A 88 7.96 -9.15 9.07
N GLY A 89 7.65 -8.92 7.80
CA GLY A 89 6.73 -9.76 7.05
C GLY A 89 5.25 -9.38 7.18
N GLU A 90 4.94 -8.35 7.95
CA GLU A 90 3.56 -7.91 8.09
C GLU A 90 3.06 -7.21 6.83
N ASN A 91 1.81 -7.48 6.46
CA ASN A 91 1.16 -6.80 5.34
C ASN A 91 0.72 -5.42 5.81
N ILE A 92 1.34 -4.37 5.29
CA ILE A 92 1.08 -2.99 5.71
C ILE A 92 0.29 -2.17 4.69
N GLY A 93 0.07 -2.70 3.50
CA GLY A 93 -0.73 -2.01 2.49
C GLY A 93 -1.10 -2.93 1.35
N ARG A 94 -2.18 -2.57 0.66
CA ARG A 94 -2.69 -3.36 -0.46
C ARG A 94 -3.26 -2.46 -1.54
N SER A 95 -3.26 -2.96 -2.76
CA SER A 95 -3.84 -2.26 -3.90
C SER A 95 -5.25 -2.74 -4.17
N GLU A 96 -5.93 -2.01 -5.05
CA GLU A 96 -7.14 -2.51 -5.69
C GLU A 96 -6.75 -3.45 -6.82
N GLY A 97 -7.74 -4.04 -7.51
CA GLY A 97 -7.47 -4.92 -8.63
C GLY A 97 -7.25 -4.15 -9.91
N TYR A 98 -6.24 -4.50 -10.65
CA TYR A 98 -5.92 -3.91 -11.95
C TYR A 98 -6.19 -4.93 -13.05
N LYS A 99 -6.73 -4.48 -14.17
CA LYS A 99 -7.00 -5.37 -15.31
C LYS A 99 -5.71 -5.81 -16.00
N ALA A 100 -4.68 -4.96 -15.98
CA ALA A 100 -3.41 -5.25 -16.63
C ALA A 100 -2.27 -5.23 -15.63
N LYS A 101 -1.33 -6.15 -15.79
CA LYS A 101 -0.13 -6.22 -14.96
C LYS A 101 0.67 -4.93 -15.03
N ALA A 102 0.76 -4.33 -16.21
CA ALA A 102 1.49 -3.07 -16.39
C ALA A 102 0.90 -1.95 -15.54
N SER A 103 -0.43 -1.92 -15.39
CA SER A 103 -1.09 -0.91 -14.56
C SER A 103 -0.74 -1.10 -13.07
N ALA A 104 -0.69 -2.35 -12.63
CA ALA A 104 -0.29 -2.65 -11.24
C ALA A 104 1.15 -2.22 -10.99
N LEU A 105 2.05 -2.48 -11.93
CA LEU A 105 3.45 -2.08 -11.81
C LEU A 105 3.59 -0.55 -11.78
N ASN A 106 2.77 0.15 -12.56
CA ASN A 106 2.73 1.61 -12.52
C ASN A 106 2.25 2.11 -11.15
N GLY A 107 1.30 1.40 -10.53
CA GLY A 107 0.85 1.71 -9.17
C GLY A 107 1.97 1.59 -8.17
N ILE A 108 2.77 0.53 -8.25
CA ILE A 108 3.93 0.34 -7.37
C ILE A 108 4.93 1.49 -7.56
N ALA A 109 5.21 1.85 -8.81
CA ALA A 109 6.13 2.95 -9.11
C ALA A 109 5.60 4.27 -8.55
N SER A 110 4.29 4.49 -8.65
CA SER A 110 3.65 5.69 -8.11
C SER A 110 3.79 5.76 -6.59
N ILE A 111 3.68 4.62 -5.91
CA ILE A 111 3.87 4.57 -4.46
C ILE A 111 5.29 5.02 -4.09
N GLY A 112 6.29 4.50 -4.79
CA GLY A 112 7.68 4.87 -4.53
C GLY A 112 7.95 6.35 -4.78
N LYS A 113 7.20 6.95 -5.70
CA LYS A 113 7.34 8.35 -6.06
C LYS A 113 6.64 9.27 -5.07
N ASN A 114 5.45 8.88 -4.60
CA ASN A 114 4.60 9.75 -3.80
C ASN A 114 4.80 9.59 -2.29
N ALA A 115 5.04 8.37 -1.81
CA ALA A 115 5.07 8.12 -0.38
C ALA A 115 6.19 8.84 0.38
N PRO A 116 7.44 8.91 -0.13
CA PRO A 116 8.51 9.51 0.65
C PRO A 116 8.26 10.93 1.12
N GLU A 117 7.58 11.73 0.29
CA GLU A 117 7.34 13.14 0.61
C GLU A 117 5.85 13.47 0.79
N ALA A 118 5.02 12.45 0.92
CA ALA A 118 3.58 12.65 1.06
C ALA A 118 3.25 13.29 2.41
N ASP A 119 2.37 14.27 2.40
CA ASP A 119 1.83 14.85 3.63
C ASP A 119 0.86 13.87 4.28
N VAL A 120 0.74 13.95 5.59
CA VAL A 120 -0.22 13.13 6.33
C VAL A 120 -1.38 14.03 6.73
N VAL A 121 -2.57 13.69 6.25
CA VAL A 121 -3.80 14.45 6.53
C VAL A 121 -4.72 13.57 7.35
N VAL A 122 -5.19 14.08 8.49
CA VAL A 122 -6.16 13.36 9.33
C VAL A 122 -7.53 13.98 9.08
N GLU A 123 -8.45 13.17 8.54
CA GLU A 123 -9.82 13.62 8.32
C GLU A 123 -10.61 13.44 9.62
N GLU A 124 -11.28 14.48 10.02
CA GLU A 124 -12.16 14.44 11.19
C GLU A 124 -13.61 14.61 10.73
N GLU A 125 -14.51 13.90 11.37
CA GLU A 125 -15.93 14.01 11.08
C GLU A 125 -16.60 14.97 12.03
#